data_17347a391659bee17f7aa3fa52449d24
#
_entry.id   17347a391659bee17f7aa3fa52449d24
#
_cell.length_a   1.000
_cell.length_b   1.000
_cell.length_c   1.000
_cell.angle_alpha   90.00
_cell.angle_beta   90.00
_cell.angle_gamma   90.00
#
_symmetry.space_group_name_H-M   'P 1'
#
loop_
_entity.id
_entity.type
_entity.pdbx_description
1 polymer ?
#
loop_
_entity_poly.entity_id
_entity_poly.type
_entity_poly.pdbx_seq_one_letter_code
_entity_poly.pdbx_strand_id
1 'polypeptide(L)'
;MKKNILTFLLLGMAVLLISGCGESGKDNSWQKVKDKNQFVLGLDDSFPPMGFRDENGKIVGFDVDLAKEVCTRLQVKLKLQPINWDAKEQELNSGKIDCIWNGFTITEERQNKLLFTKPYMKNRQVLIVTAGSTYRTQTDLKGKKLGLQAGSSAADALNSVPDFKDSLGDVVEFDDNMTALMDLEKGGIDTVLMDEIVARYYIKNKHKKYQVLEQELASEEYGIGFRKKDQKLMEKVQETLEAISKDGKMKKISTKWFGEDITVIGAK
;
A
#
# COMPACT_ATOMS: atom_id res chain seq x y z
N MET A 1 35.32 72.13 -41.37
CA MET A 1 33.93 72.02 -41.61
C MET A 1 33.61 70.56 -41.78
N LYS A 2 33.15 69.83 -40.73
CA LYS A 2 32.91 68.41 -40.74
C LYS A 2 31.39 68.17 -40.42
N LYS A 3 30.73 67.59 -41.37
CA LYS A 3 29.31 67.17 -41.23
C LYS A 3 29.29 65.83 -40.50
N ASN A 4 28.62 65.78 -39.37
CA ASN A 4 28.31 64.49 -38.65
C ASN A 4 27.05 63.94 -39.22
N ILE A 5 27.08 62.70 -39.74
CA ILE A 5 25.96 61.90 -40.15
C ILE A 5 25.64 61.02 -38.95
N LEU A 6 24.47 61.24 -38.34
CA LEU A 6 23.95 60.44 -37.25
C LEU A 6 23.11 59.31 -37.83
N THR A 7 23.68 58.10 -37.80
CA THR A 7 22.97 56.89 -38.26
C THR A 7 22.12 56.35 -37.11
N PHE A 8 20.80 56.42 -37.22
CA PHE A 8 19.85 55.77 -36.31
C PHE A 8 19.84 54.27 -36.59
N LEU A 9 20.35 53.50 -35.68
CA LEU A 9 20.17 52.02 -35.65
C LEU A 9 18.87 51.71 -34.94
N LEU A 10 17.82 51.34 -35.67
CA LEU A 10 16.58 50.76 -35.14
C LEU A 10 16.87 49.32 -34.70
N LEU A 11 17.05 49.15 -33.41
CA LEU A 11 17.12 47.81 -32.80
C LEU A 11 15.69 47.26 -32.62
N GLY A 12 15.27 46.45 -33.57
CA GLY A 12 14.04 45.70 -33.47
C GLY A 12 14.05 44.69 -32.34
N MET A 13 13.44 45.06 -31.23
CA MET A 13 13.26 44.16 -30.09
C MET A 13 12.12 43.20 -30.38
N ALA A 14 12.46 42.02 -30.91
CA ALA A 14 11.50 40.91 -31.08
C ALA A 14 11.13 40.39 -29.68
N VAL A 15 10.00 40.85 -29.16
CA VAL A 15 9.36 40.26 -27.97
C VAL A 15 8.84 38.88 -28.34
N LEU A 16 9.62 37.85 -28.07
CA LEU A 16 9.12 36.47 -28.03
C LEU A 16 8.13 36.36 -26.89
N LEU A 17 6.87 36.53 -27.21
CA LEU A 17 5.78 36.09 -26.34
C LEU A 17 5.88 34.59 -26.23
N ILE A 18 6.61 34.11 -25.22
CA ILE A 18 6.47 32.74 -24.74
C ILE A 18 5.08 32.69 -24.13
N SER A 19 4.08 32.35 -24.95
CA SER A 19 2.80 31.89 -24.50
C SER A 19 3.04 30.59 -23.77
N GLY A 20 3.36 30.68 -22.50
CA GLY A 20 3.26 29.59 -21.57
C GLY A 20 1.77 29.26 -21.44
N CYS A 21 1.23 28.53 -22.43
CA CYS A 21 0.01 27.76 -22.24
C CYS A 21 0.28 26.85 -21.07
N GLY A 22 -0.26 27.20 -19.91
CA GLY A 22 -0.50 26.26 -18.84
C GLY A 22 -1.44 25.19 -19.41
N GLU A 23 -0.84 24.19 -20.05
CA GLU A 23 -1.50 22.93 -20.30
C GLU A 23 -1.88 22.42 -18.92
N SER A 24 -3.14 22.59 -18.53
CA SER A 24 -3.77 21.73 -17.53
C SER A 24 -3.61 20.32 -18.10
N GLY A 25 -2.50 19.69 -17.72
CA GLY A 25 -1.95 18.55 -18.44
C GLY A 25 -2.98 17.44 -18.47
N LYS A 26 -3.42 17.07 -19.66
CA LYS A 26 -4.19 15.85 -19.90
C LYS A 26 -3.49 14.72 -19.14
N ASP A 27 -4.24 14.03 -18.27
CA ASP A 27 -3.72 12.86 -17.60
C ASP A 27 -3.21 11.86 -18.67
N ASN A 28 -1.91 11.65 -18.69
CA ASN A 28 -1.20 10.73 -19.57
C ASN A 28 -0.55 9.57 -18.80
N SER A 29 -0.98 9.34 -17.56
CA SER A 29 -0.39 8.36 -16.64
C SER A 29 -0.35 6.95 -17.23
N TRP A 30 -1.46 6.48 -17.81
CA TRP A 30 -1.49 5.21 -18.50
C TRP A 30 -0.56 5.18 -19.74
N GLN A 31 -0.54 6.25 -20.52
CA GLN A 31 0.34 6.31 -21.69
C GLN A 31 1.82 6.23 -21.31
N LYS A 32 2.22 6.88 -20.22
CA LYS A 32 3.59 6.78 -19.69
C LYS A 32 4.00 5.35 -19.33
N VAL A 33 3.10 4.60 -18.70
CA VAL A 33 3.35 3.18 -18.37
C VAL A 33 3.49 2.35 -19.66
N LYS A 34 2.63 2.58 -20.66
CA LYS A 34 2.72 1.92 -21.97
C LYS A 34 4.02 2.22 -22.69
N ASP A 35 4.41 3.48 -22.77
CA ASP A 35 5.60 3.93 -23.50
C ASP A 35 6.88 3.37 -22.86
N LYS A 36 6.91 3.28 -21.52
CA LYS A 36 7.99 2.61 -20.77
C LYS A 36 7.93 1.08 -20.85
N ASN A 37 6.80 0.53 -21.30
CA ASN A 37 6.51 -0.89 -21.25
C ASN A 37 6.79 -1.50 -19.85
N GLN A 38 6.48 -0.75 -18.80
CA GLN A 38 6.75 -1.16 -17.42
C GLN A 38 5.78 -0.51 -16.45
N PHE A 39 5.18 -1.33 -15.58
CA PHE A 39 4.39 -0.94 -14.42
C PHE A 39 5.17 -1.26 -13.14
N VAL A 40 5.48 -0.25 -12.33
CA VAL A 40 6.29 -0.38 -11.13
C VAL A 40 5.39 -0.39 -9.90
N LEU A 41 5.30 -1.53 -9.25
CA LEU A 41 4.51 -1.76 -8.05
C LEU A 41 5.41 -1.62 -6.81
N GLY A 42 5.07 -0.69 -5.91
CA GLY A 42 5.71 -0.53 -4.60
C GLY A 42 5.04 -1.42 -3.56
N LEU A 43 5.85 -2.18 -2.82
CA LEU A 43 5.40 -3.10 -1.78
C LEU A 43 6.41 -3.21 -0.64
N ASP A 44 5.92 -3.59 0.55
CA ASP A 44 6.71 -4.18 1.62
C ASP A 44 6.89 -5.67 1.31
N ASP A 45 8.13 -6.12 1.12
CA ASP A 45 8.42 -7.52 0.77
C ASP A 45 8.55 -8.46 1.97
N SER A 46 8.01 -8.05 3.13
CA SER A 46 7.85 -8.83 4.36
C SER A 46 6.40 -8.93 4.87
N PHE A 47 5.40 -8.76 3.99
CA PHE A 47 3.96 -8.71 4.30
C PHE A 47 3.18 -9.93 3.73
N PRO A 48 3.41 -11.17 4.25
CA PRO A 48 2.70 -12.36 3.78
C PRO A 48 1.23 -12.37 4.22
N PRO A 49 0.29 -12.93 3.42
CA PRO A 49 0.52 -13.55 2.13
C PRO A 49 0.35 -12.60 0.94
N MET A 50 0.28 -11.26 1.16
CA MET A 50 0.02 -10.28 0.11
C MET A 50 1.23 -10.06 -0.79
N GLY A 51 2.40 -9.71 -0.20
CA GLY A 51 3.67 -9.57 -0.90
C GLY A 51 4.84 -9.85 0.06
N PHE A 52 5.65 -10.86 -0.24
CA PHE A 52 6.75 -11.26 0.65
C PHE A 52 7.82 -12.06 -0.10
N ARG A 53 8.99 -12.23 0.53
CA ARG A 53 10.04 -13.11 0.01
C ARG A 53 9.81 -14.55 0.43
N ASP A 54 9.82 -15.45 -0.55
CA ASP A 54 9.83 -16.89 -0.30
C ASP A 54 11.24 -17.37 0.16
N GLU A 55 11.37 -18.66 0.40
CA GLU A 55 12.63 -19.29 0.86
C GLU A 55 13.79 -19.13 -0.13
N ASN A 56 13.50 -18.85 -1.40
CA ASN A 56 14.49 -18.58 -2.45
C ASN A 56 14.76 -17.07 -2.63
N GLY A 57 14.21 -16.23 -1.77
CA GLY A 57 14.33 -14.76 -1.85
C GLY A 57 13.50 -14.10 -2.94
N LYS A 58 12.64 -14.86 -3.65
CA LYS A 58 11.75 -14.34 -4.69
C LYS A 58 10.53 -13.67 -4.07
N ILE A 59 10.16 -12.50 -4.57
CA ILE A 59 8.94 -11.82 -4.15
C ILE A 59 7.72 -12.55 -4.74
N VAL A 60 6.85 -13.01 -3.87
CA VAL A 60 5.62 -13.76 -4.15
C VAL A 60 4.47 -13.23 -3.30
N GLY A 61 3.24 -13.65 -3.58
CA GLY A 61 2.09 -13.28 -2.77
C GLY A 61 0.81 -13.15 -3.60
N PHE A 62 -0.30 -12.96 -2.91
CA PHE A 62 -1.61 -12.76 -3.54
C PHE A 62 -1.61 -11.50 -4.42
N ASP A 63 -1.19 -10.36 -3.89
CA ASP A 63 -1.13 -9.10 -4.64
C ASP A 63 -0.13 -9.16 -5.79
N VAL A 64 0.98 -9.88 -5.58
CA VAL A 64 2.00 -10.09 -6.62
C VAL A 64 1.43 -10.92 -7.78
N ASP A 65 0.68 -11.98 -7.50
CA ASP A 65 0.08 -12.82 -8.54
C ASP A 65 -1.07 -12.08 -9.26
N LEU A 66 -1.84 -11.29 -8.53
CA LEU A 66 -2.89 -10.45 -9.11
C LEU A 66 -2.29 -9.33 -9.99
N ALA A 67 -1.21 -8.70 -9.55
CA ALA A 67 -0.50 -7.69 -10.33
C ALA A 67 0.14 -8.27 -11.61
N LYS A 68 0.68 -9.50 -11.56
CA LYS A 68 1.16 -10.21 -12.75
C LYS A 68 0.05 -10.42 -13.77
N GLU A 69 -1.13 -10.84 -13.32
CA GLU A 69 -2.29 -11.03 -14.19
C GLU A 69 -2.75 -9.70 -14.80
N VAL A 70 -2.81 -8.62 -14.00
CA VAL A 70 -3.13 -7.27 -14.50
C VAL A 70 -2.13 -6.85 -15.57
N CYS A 71 -0.84 -6.95 -15.31
CA CYS A 71 0.20 -6.55 -16.27
C CYS A 71 0.18 -7.40 -17.55
N THR A 72 -0.13 -8.70 -17.43
CA THR A 72 -0.29 -9.60 -18.59
C THR A 72 -1.41 -9.11 -19.50
N ARG A 73 -2.59 -8.76 -18.94
CA ARG A 73 -3.73 -8.25 -19.73
C ARG A 73 -3.47 -6.86 -20.31
N LEU A 74 -2.75 -6.02 -19.58
CA LEU A 74 -2.36 -4.69 -20.05
C LEU A 74 -1.17 -4.70 -21.02
N GLN A 75 -0.55 -5.86 -21.24
CA GLN A 75 0.63 -6.05 -22.11
C GLN A 75 1.82 -5.14 -21.71
N VAL A 76 2.08 -5.03 -20.41
CA VAL A 76 3.22 -4.30 -19.86
C VAL A 76 4.01 -5.20 -18.90
N LYS A 77 5.28 -4.91 -18.70
CA LYS A 77 6.13 -5.66 -17.76
C LYS A 77 5.87 -5.20 -16.33
N LEU A 78 5.66 -6.14 -15.42
CA LEU A 78 5.61 -5.85 -13.98
C LEU A 78 7.04 -5.71 -13.44
N LYS A 79 7.30 -4.61 -12.73
CA LYS A 79 8.46 -4.45 -11.86
C LYS A 79 7.98 -4.37 -10.41
N LEU A 80 8.43 -5.30 -9.58
CA LEU A 80 8.24 -5.25 -8.13
C LEU A 80 9.36 -4.40 -7.52
N GLN A 81 8.99 -3.38 -6.75
CA GLN A 81 9.91 -2.46 -6.11
C GLN A 81 9.70 -2.50 -4.60
N PRO A 82 10.56 -3.22 -3.84
CA PRO A 82 10.54 -3.13 -2.39
C PRO A 82 10.76 -1.68 -1.94
N ILE A 83 9.97 -1.25 -0.97
CA ILE A 83 10.04 0.08 -0.37
C ILE A 83 9.98 -0.03 1.15
N ASN A 84 10.53 0.96 1.85
CA ASN A 84 10.19 1.16 3.24
C ASN A 84 8.73 1.63 3.33
N TRP A 85 7.92 0.94 4.16
CA TRP A 85 6.48 1.17 4.19
C TRP A 85 6.10 2.58 4.69
N ASP A 86 6.86 3.13 5.61
CA ASP A 86 6.65 4.50 6.09
C ASP A 86 6.90 5.56 5.02
N ALA A 87 7.81 5.28 4.07
CA ALA A 87 8.12 6.17 2.94
C ALA A 87 7.23 5.97 1.70
N LYS A 88 6.20 5.11 1.72
CA LYS A 88 5.40 4.70 0.55
C LYS A 88 4.81 5.85 -0.27
N GLU A 89 4.27 6.86 0.41
CA GLU A 89 3.69 8.03 -0.28
C GLU A 89 4.77 8.89 -0.95
N GLN A 90 5.94 9.01 -0.32
CA GLN A 90 7.08 9.72 -0.90
C GLN A 90 7.62 9.00 -2.14
N GLU A 91 7.75 7.66 -2.07
CA GLU A 91 8.17 6.83 -3.22
C GLU A 91 7.18 6.95 -4.39
N LEU A 92 5.88 6.96 -4.09
CA LEU A 92 4.83 7.17 -5.09
C LEU A 92 4.91 8.58 -5.71
N ASN A 93 4.97 9.62 -4.88
CA ASN A 93 4.95 11.01 -5.33
C ASN A 93 6.21 11.40 -6.11
N SER A 94 7.37 10.80 -5.78
CA SER A 94 8.62 10.98 -6.53
C SER A 94 8.62 10.29 -7.90
N GLY A 95 7.65 9.41 -8.18
CA GLY A 95 7.56 8.67 -9.43
C GLY A 95 8.48 7.44 -9.52
N LYS A 96 9.08 7.00 -8.41
CA LYS A 96 9.87 5.76 -8.36
C LYS A 96 8.99 4.52 -8.50
N ILE A 97 7.75 4.60 -8.02
CA ILE A 97 6.71 3.59 -8.20
C ILE A 97 5.49 4.19 -8.89
N ASP A 98 4.70 3.36 -9.55
CA ASP A 98 3.47 3.78 -10.24
C ASP A 98 2.23 3.59 -9.36
N CYS A 99 2.26 2.62 -8.44
CA CYS A 99 1.22 2.38 -7.45
C CYS A 99 1.79 1.83 -6.14
N ILE A 100 1.00 1.93 -5.06
CA ILE A 100 1.19 1.21 -3.81
C ILE A 100 0.19 0.05 -3.80
N TRP A 101 0.70 -1.20 -3.74
CA TRP A 101 -0.14 -2.38 -3.80
C TRP A 101 0.41 -3.51 -2.92
N ASN A 102 -0.08 -3.59 -1.68
CA ASN A 102 0.38 -4.57 -0.69
C ASN A 102 -0.55 -4.63 0.52
N GLY A 103 -1.80 -5.09 0.32
CA GLY A 103 -2.79 -5.00 1.38
C GLY A 103 -2.95 -3.55 1.86
N PHE A 104 -3.07 -2.61 0.91
CA PHE A 104 -3.05 -1.19 1.23
C PHE A 104 -4.44 -0.70 1.64
N THR A 105 -4.63 -0.49 2.94
CA THR A 105 -5.89 -0.05 3.53
C THR A 105 -6.31 1.31 3.01
N ILE A 106 -7.57 1.39 2.59
CA ILE A 106 -8.25 2.62 2.21
C ILE A 106 -8.67 3.34 3.51
N THR A 107 -8.02 4.45 3.84
CA THR A 107 -8.43 5.34 4.94
C THR A 107 -8.86 6.69 4.40
N GLU A 108 -9.65 7.44 5.17
CA GLU A 108 -10.07 8.80 4.79
C GLU A 108 -8.85 9.71 4.58
N GLU A 109 -7.85 9.63 5.46
CA GLU A 109 -6.61 10.41 5.32
C GLU A 109 -5.89 10.09 4.01
N ARG A 110 -5.75 8.81 3.68
CA ARG A 110 -5.10 8.37 2.43
C ARG A 110 -5.93 8.75 1.19
N GLN A 111 -7.26 8.66 1.27
CA GLN A 111 -8.14 9.10 0.18
C GLN A 111 -8.05 10.60 -0.08
N ASN A 112 -7.74 11.42 0.92
CA ASN A 112 -7.48 12.85 0.72
C ASN A 112 -6.21 13.12 -0.09
N LYS A 113 -5.22 12.23 -0.04
CA LYS A 113 -3.90 12.37 -0.69
C LYS A 113 -3.75 11.56 -1.98
N LEU A 114 -4.46 10.44 -2.11
CA LEU A 114 -4.30 9.44 -3.16
C LEU A 114 -5.63 9.11 -3.85
N LEU A 115 -5.55 8.55 -5.07
CA LEU A 115 -6.64 7.82 -5.69
C LEU A 115 -6.54 6.35 -5.31
N PHE A 116 -7.69 5.70 -5.17
CA PHE A 116 -7.77 4.26 -4.92
C PHE A 116 -8.63 3.56 -5.96
N THR A 117 -8.32 2.31 -6.24
CA THR A 117 -9.29 1.40 -6.85
C THR A 117 -10.47 1.19 -5.91
N LYS A 118 -11.56 0.60 -6.40
CA LYS A 118 -12.56 -0.01 -5.53
C LYS A 118 -11.89 -1.06 -4.64
N PRO A 119 -12.44 -1.34 -3.44
CA PRO A 119 -11.92 -2.40 -2.59
C PRO A 119 -11.85 -3.74 -3.31
N TYR A 120 -10.76 -4.47 -3.10
CA TYR A 120 -10.62 -5.83 -3.63
C TYR A 120 -10.67 -6.91 -2.54
N MET A 121 -10.47 -6.54 -1.27
CA MET A 121 -10.49 -7.46 -0.12
C MET A 121 -10.85 -6.71 1.16
N LYS A 122 -11.46 -7.43 2.14
CA LYS A 122 -11.68 -6.92 3.50
C LYS A 122 -10.56 -7.38 4.42
N ASN A 123 -10.30 -6.60 5.44
CA ASN A 123 -9.32 -6.86 6.50
C ASN A 123 -9.84 -6.36 7.85
N ARG A 124 -9.11 -6.70 8.92
CA ARG A 124 -9.32 -6.17 10.27
C ARG A 124 -7.98 -5.92 10.93
N GLN A 125 -7.89 -4.88 11.77
CA GLN A 125 -6.78 -4.68 12.67
C GLN A 125 -7.04 -5.42 13.97
N VAL A 126 -6.13 -6.34 14.33
CA VAL A 126 -6.29 -7.24 15.47
C VAL A 126 -5.05 -7.23 16.37
N LEU A 127 -5.28 -7.52 17.64
CA LEU A 127 -4.21 -7.68 18.64
C LEU A 127 -3.74 -9.13 18.68
N ILE A 128 -2.42 -9.31 18.60
CA ILE A 128 -1.75 -10.61 18.61
C ILE A 128 -0.93 -10.71 19.90
N VAL A 129 -1.05 -11.85 20.57
CA VAL A 129 -0.24 -12.21 21.74
C VAL A 129 0.36 -13.59 21.53
N THR A 130 1.35 -13.98 22.36
CA THR A 130 1.85 -15.37 22.37
C THR A 130 0.76 -16.31 22.86
N ALA A 131 0.68 -17.52 22.33
CA ALA A 131 -0.38 -18.50 22.68
C ALA A 131 -0.37 -18.91 24.16
N GLY A 132 0.74 -18.73 24.88
CA GLY A 132 0.87 -18.97 26.32
C GLY A 132 0.47 -17.77 27.18
N SER A 133 0.14 -16.64 26.58
CA SER A 133 -0.28 -15.43 27.31
C SER A 133 -1.62 -15.64 28.03
N THR A 134 -1.80 -14.95 29.13
CA THR A 134 -3.08 -14.86 29.84
C THR A 134 -3.98 -13.75 29.33
N TYR A 135 -3.46 -12.87 28.44
CA TYR A 135 -4.23 -11.76 27.87
C TYR A 135 -5.32 -12.31 26.93
N ARG A 136 -6.56 -11.79 27.07
CA ARG A 136 -7.72 -12.18 26.27
C ARG A 136 -8.45 -10.96 25.68
N THR A 137 -8.33 -9.83 26.32
CA THR A 137 -9.05 -8.59 25.99
C THR A 137 -8.10 -7.40 25.98
N GLN A 138 -8.53 -6.29 25.41
CA GLN A 138 -7.79 -5.01 25.45
C GLN A 138 -7.52 -4.57 26.90
N THR A 139 -8.44 -4.84 27.84
CA THR A 139 -8.28 -4.45 29.25
C THR A 139 -7.10 -5.14 29.91
N ASP A 140 -6.78 -6.38 29.50
CA ASP A 140 -5.65 -7.13 30.03
C ASP A 140 -4.29 -6.54 29.60
N LEU A 141 -4.30 -5.68 28.59
CA LEU A 141 -3.12 -5.03 28.04
C LEU A 141 -2.81 -3.68 28.70
N LYS A 142 -3.55 -3.29 29.74
CA LYS A 142 -3.26 -2.06 30.50
C LYS A 142 -1.84 -2.07 31.04
N GLY A 143 -1.07 -1.00 30.78
CA GLY A 143 0.33 -0.86 31.19
C GLY A 143 1.29 -1.75 30.41
N LYS A 144 0.85 -2.42 29.34
CA LYS A 144 1.64 -3.32 28.49
C LYS A 144 2.22 -2.58 27.28
N LYS A 145 3.26 -3.17 26.70
CA LYS A 145 3.89 -2.63 25.49
C LYS A 145 3.24 -3.20 24.25
N LEU A 146 2.80 -2.32 23.36
CA LEU A 146 2.23 -2.67 22.07
C LEU A 146 3.22 -2.35 20.96
N GLY A 147 3.45 -3.30 20.04
CA GLY A 147 4.20 -3.09 18.81
C GLY A 147 3.27 -2.95 17.61
N LEU A 148 3.65 -2.14 16.64
CA LEU A 148 3.00 -2.02 15.33
C LEU A 148 4.01 -1.60 14.26
N GLN A 149 3.65 -1.77 12.98
CA GLN A 149 4.48 -1.29 11.87
C GLN A 149 4.32 0.22 11.66
N ALA A 150 5.43 0.94 11.55
CA ALA A 150 5.44 2.37 11.25
C ALA A 150 4.71 2.69 9.93
N GLY A 151 3.89 3.76 9.93
CA GLY A 151 3.13 4.19 8.75
C GLY A 151 2.03 3.22 8.30
N SER A 152 1.70 2.17 9.08
CA SER A 152 0.59 1.26 8.80
C SER A 152 -0.75 1.82 9.27
N SER A 153 -1.86 1.23 8.81
CA SER A 153 -3.20 1.56 9.32
C SER A 153 -3.44 1.07 10.75
N ALA A 154 -2.56 0.23 11.30
CA ALA A 154 -2.58 -0.14 12.70
C ALA A 154 -2.41 1.08 13.63
N ALA A 155 -1.55 2.03 13.25
CA ALA A 155 -1.39 3.29 13.98
C ALA A 155 -2.69 4.13 13.97
N ASP A 156 -3.35 4.20 12.80
CA ASP A 156 -4.63 4.90 12.66
C ASP A 156 -5.73 4.23 13.49
N ALA A 157 -5.80 2.89 13.44
CA ALA A 157 -6.73 2.10 14.25
C ALA A 157 -6.51 2.32 15.75
N LEU A 158 -5.25 2.34 16.22
CA LEU A 158 -4.93 2.61 17.61
C LEU A 158 -5.33 4.04 18.03
N ASN A 159 -5.10 5.01 17.16
CA ASN A 159 -5.47 6.41 17.40
C ASN A 159 -6.99 6.62 17.46
N SER A 160 -7.78 5.75 16.81
CA SER A 160 -9.25 5.81 16.86
C SER A 160 -9.85 5.34 18.20
N VAL A 161 -9.05 4.71 19.06
CA VAL A 161 -9.45 4.20 20.38
C VAL A 161 -8.57 4.78 21.50
N PRO A 162 -8.68 6.11 21.77
CA PRO A 162 -7.75 6.83 22.64
C PRO A 162 -7.70 6.26 24.06
N ASP A 163 -8.81 5.85 24.65
CA ASP A 163 -8.84 5.28 26.01
C ASP A 163 -7.99 4.00 26.12
N PHE A 164 -8.02 3.16 25.08
CA PHE A 164 -7.16 1.98 25.03
C PHE A 164 -5.69 2.38 24.83
N LYS A 165 -5.41 3.27 23.88
CA LYS A 165 -4.06 3.76 23.61
C LYS A 165 -3.41 4.35 24.85
N ASP A 166 -4.14 5.23 25.58
CA ASP A 166 -3.65 5.91 26.78
C ASP A 166 -3.49 4.93 27.97
N SER A 167 -4.15 3.77 27.94
CA SER A 167 -4.00 2.73 28.94
C SER A 167 -2.72 1.90 28.78
N LEU A 168 -2.08 1.92 27.60
CA LEU A 168 -0.85 1.18 27.30
C LEU A 168 0.35 1.76 28.07
N GLY A 169 1.33 0.92 28.36
CA GLY A 169 2.60 1.35 28.96
C GLY A 169 3.54 2.01 27.95
N ASP A 170 3.54 1.51 26.72
CA ASP A 170 4.37 2.01 25.61
C ASP A 170 3.82 1.55 24.27
N VAL A 171 4.11 2.30 23.21
CA VAL A 171 3.84 1.92 21.80
C VAL A 171 5.14 1.96 21.03
N VAL A 172 5.56 0.81 20.51
CA VAL A 172 6.84 0.64 19.81
C VAL A 172 6.57 0.47 18.31
N GLU A 173 7.15 1.34 17.50
CA GLU A 173 7.08 1.25 16.05
C GLU A 173 8.23 0.42 15.47
N PHE A 174 7.91 -0.45 14.53
CA PHE A 174 8.84 -1.33 13.83
C PHE A 174 8.81 -1.05 12.33
N ASP A 175 9.92 -1.32 11.63
CA ASP A 175 9.98 -1.18 10.17
C ASP A 175 9.02 -2.13 9.45
N ASP A 176 8.82 -3.33 10.00
CA ASP A 176 7.95 -4.37 9.45
C ASP A 176 7.28 -5.23 10.55
N ASN A 177 6.20 -5.92 10.17
CA ASN A 177 5.45 -6.78 11.07
C ASN A 177 6.24 -8.01 11.54
N MET A 178 7.17 -8.52 10.74
CA MET A 178 7.97 -9.69 11.12
C MET A 178 8.90 -9.34 12.27
N THR A 179 9.53 -8.18 12.25
CA THR A 179 10.40 -7.68 13.34
C THR A 179 9.58 -7.46 14.61
N ALA A 180 8.38 -6.90 14.52
CA ALA A 180 7.46 -6.76 15.66
C ALA A 180 7.09 -8.13 16.27
N LEU A 181 6.75 -9.13 15.43
CA LEU A 181 6.44 -10.47 15.89
C LEU A 181 7.66 -11.18 16.52
N MET A 182 8.86 -10.95 16.02
CA MET A 182 10.09 -11.48 16.63
C MET A 182 10.37 -10.86 18.01
N ASP A 183 10.05 -9.58 18.18
CA ASP A 183 10.20 -8.91 19.48
C ASP A 183 9.14 -9.38 20.48
N LEU A 184 7.90 -9.63 20.01
CA LEU A 184 6.85 -10.29 20.79
C LEU A 184 7.31 -11.68 21.29
N GLU A 185 7.92 -12.50 20.43
CA GLU A 185 8.43 -13.84 20.80
C GLU A 185 9.53 -13.78 21.85
N LYS A 186 10.35 -12.73 21.83
CA LYS A 186 11.45 -12.50 22.79
C LYS A 186 10.98 -11.83 24.08
N GLY A 187 9.72 -11.36 24.13
CA GLY A 187 9.16 -10.67 25.30
C GLY A 187 9.61 -9.20 25.44
N GLY A 188 10.12 -8.59 24.37
CA GLY A 188 10.42 -7.16 24.33
C GLY A 188 9.15 -6.29 24.34
N ILE A 189 8.10 -6.79 23.68
CA ILE A 189 6.72 -6.26 23.70
C ILE A 189 5.73 -7.34 24.16
N ASP A 190 4.54 -6.95 24.56
CA ASP A 190 3.49 -7.84 25.08
C ASP A 190 2.44 -8.22 24.03
N THR A 191 2.22 -7.34 23.04
CA THR A 191 1.24 -7.53 21.97
C THR A 191 1.67 -6.82 20.69
N VAL A 192 1.18 -7.31 19.54
CA VAL A 192 1.33 -6.63 18.23
C VAL A 192 -0.05 -6.30 17.70
N LEU A 193 -0.24 -5.07 17.25
CA LEU A 193 -1.41 -4.64 16.49
C LEU A 193 -1.07 -4.73 15.00
N MET A 194 -1.82 -5.54 14.26
CA MET A 194 -1.53 -5.80 12.85
C MET A 194 -2.75 -6.33 12.09
N ASP A 195 -2.60 -6.44 10.80
CA ASP A 195 -3.57 -7.01 9.88
C ASP A 195 -3.86 -8.49 10.20
N GLU A 196 -5.14 -8.83 10.36
CA GLU A 196 -5.55 -10.20 10.67
C GLU A 196 -5.08 -11.21 9.62
N ILE A 197 -5.10 -10.82 8.35
CA ILE A 197 -4.69 -11.70 7.26
C ILE A 197 -3.23 -12.13 7.38
N VAL A 198 -2.36 -11.23 7.84
CA VAL A 198 -0.94 -11.50 8.09
C VAL A 198 -0.78 -12.37 9.33
N ALA A 199 -1.46 -12.03 10.42
CA ALA A 199 -1.42 -12.80 11.66
C ALA A 199 -1.82 -14.28 11.41
N ARG A 200 -2.94 -14.50 10.71
CA ARG A 200 -3.43 -15.86 10.38
C ARG A 200 -2.46 -16.61 9.47
N TYR A 201 -1.79 -15.93 8.55
CA TYR A 201 -0.74 -16.55 7.74
C TYR A 201 0.39 -17.13 8.62
N TYR A 202 0.89 -16.35 9.58
CA TYR A 202 1.95 -16.81 10.47
C TYR A 202 1.50 -17.98 11.34
N ILE A 203 0.28 -17.93 11.88
CA ILE A 203 -0.28 -19.01 12.70
C ILE A 203 -0.42 -20.30 11.87
N LYS A 204 -1.03 -20.21 10.68
CA LYS A 204 -1.37 -21.39 9.86
C LYS A 204 -0.16 -21.96 9.10
N ASN A 205 0.61 -21.10 8.42
CA ASN A 205 1.62 -21.55 7.47
C ASN A 205 3.05 -21.58 8.03
N LYS A 206 3.32 -20.81 9.07
CA LYS A 206 4.61 -20.81 9.77
C LYS A 206 4.54 -21.50 11.14
N HIS A 207 3.37 -22.07 11.48
CA HIS A 207 3.11 -22.77 12.73
C HIS A 207 3.52 -21.98 13.98
N LYS A 208 3.40 -20.65 13.90
CA LYS A 208 3.74 -19.76 15.00
C LYS A 208 2.71 -19.88 16.11
N LYS A 209 3.18 -19.86 17.35
CA LYS A 209 2.35 -19.99 18.54
C LYS A 209 1.82 -18.63 18.97
N TYR A 210 0.94 -18.06 18.16
CA TYR A 210 0.25 -16.81 18.45
C TYR A 210 -1.24 -17.05 18.70
N GLN A 211 -1.85 -16.12 19.41
CA GLN A 211 -3.29 -16.02 19.61
C GLN A 211 -3.75 -14.64 19.13
N VAL A 212 -4.79 -14.63 18.31
CA VAL A 212 -5.52 -13.41 17.96
C VAL A 212 -6.53 -13.16 19.07
N LEU A 213 -6.58 -11.94 19.61
CA LEU A 213 -7.63 -11.55 20.54
C LEU A 213 -8.93 -11.33 19.76
N GLU A 214 -10.08 -11.64 20.39
CA GLU A 214 -11.38 -11.63 19.70
C GLU A 214 -11.82 -10.23 19.26
N GLN A 215 -11.45 -9.22 20.03
CA GLN A 215 -11.86 -7.84 19.76
C GLN A 215 -10.95 -7.22 18.71
N GLU A 216 -11.53 -6.87 17.56
CA GLU A 216 -10.84 -6.06 16.53
C GLU A 216 -10.80 -4.58 16.94
N LEU A 217 -9.79 -3.85 16.47
CA LEU A 217 -9.70 -2.40 16.64
C LEU A 217 -10.34 -1.65 15.48
N ALA A 218 -10.25 -2.18 14.27
CA ALA A 218 -10.85 -1.59 13.09
C ALA A 218 -11.19 -2.65 12.04
N SER A 219 -12.30 -2.46 11.34
CA SER A 219 -12.61 -3.13 10.07
C SER A 219 -12.09 -2.28 8.92
N GLU A 220 -11.47 -2.90 7.94
CA GLU A 220 -10.76 -2.24 6.84
C GLU A 220 -11.05 -2.85 5.48
N GLU A 221 -10.75 -2.09 4.43
CA GLU A 221 -10.81 -2.54 3.05
C GLU A 221 -9.48 -2.23 2.34
N TYR A 222 -8.96 -3.19 1.57
CA TYR A 222 -7.77 -3.00 0.77
C TYR A 222 -8.08 -2.50 -0.65
N GLY A 223 -7.34 -1.51 -1.08
CA GLY A 223 -7.33 -0.99 -2.44
C GLY A 223 -5.91 -0.79 -2.96
N ILE A 224 -5.80 -0.40 -4.22
CA ILE A 224 -4.52 -0.05 -4.84
C ILE A 224 -4.43 1.46 -4.89
N GLY A 225 -3.35 2.04 -4.34
CA GLY A 225 -3.15 3.49 -4.25
C GLY A 225 -2.37 4.06 -5.42
N PHE A 226 -2.83 5.20 -5.95
CA PHE A 226 -2.22 5.95 -7.05
C PHE A 226 -2.11 7.43 -6.70
N ARG A 227 -1.23 8.17 -7.42
CA ARG A 227 -1.19 9.62 -7.30
C ARG A 227 -2.52 10.25 -7.74
N LYS A 228 -2.93 11.34 -7.10
CA LYS A 228 -4.17 12.08 -7.45
C LYS A 228 -4.31 12.43 -8.94
N LYS A 229 -3.20 12.63 -9.63
CA LYS A 229 -3.16 12.98 -11.07
C LYS A 229 -3.16 11.78 -12.01
N ASP A 230 -3.11 10.56 -11.50
CA ASP A 230 -2.95 9.33 -12.29
C ASP A 230 -4.28 8.57 -12.47
N GLN A 231 -5.37 9.31 -12.67
CA GLN A 231 -6.73 8.75 -12.79
C GLN A 231 -6.84 7.72 -13.91
N LYS A 232 -6.30 8.02 -15.11
CA LYS A 232 -6.36 7.06 -16.24
C LYS A 232 -5.62 5.76 -15.98
N LEU A 233 -4.52 5.82 -15.25
CA LEU A 233 -3.80 4.60 -14.86
C LEU A 233 -4.63 3.80 -13.84
N MET A 234 -5.19 4.46 -12.82
CA MET A 234 -6.04 3.84 -11.82
C MET A 234 -7.28 3.19 -12.46
N GLU A 235 -7.99 3.93 -13.33
CA GLU A 235 -9.16 3.41 -14.07
C GLU A 235 -8.81 2.18 -14.90
N LYS A 236 -7.64 2.20 -15.58
CA LYS A 236 -7.20 1.08 -16.40
C LYS A 236 -6.91 -0.18 -15.58
N VAL A 237 -6.31 -0.01 -14.40
CA VAL A 237 -6.10 -1.11 -13.46
C VAL A 237 -7.44 -1.60 -12.91
N GLN A 238 -8.35 -0.70 -12.51
CA GLN A 238 -9.68 -1.04 -12.01
C GLN A 238 -10.50 -1.86 -13.02
N GLU A 239 -10.60 -1.40 -14.27
CA GLU A 239 -11.27 -2.13 -15.36
C GLU A 239 -10.69 -3.55 -15.52
N THR A 240 -9.37 -3.66 -15.41
CA THR A 240 -8.69 -4.94 -15.56
C THR A 240 -8.98 -5.87 -14.39
N LEU A 241 -9.00 -5.36 -13.15
CA LEU A 241 -9.39 -6.12 -11.96
C LEU A 241 -10.83 -6.65 -12.07
N GLU A 242 -11.76 -5.82 -12.54
CA GLU A 242 -13.17 -6.22 -12.77
C GLU A 242 -13.27 -7.34 -13.82
N ALA A 243 -12.47 -7.26 -14.89
CA ALA A 243 -12.41 -8.32 -15.90
C ALA A 243 -11.81 -9.63 -15.35
N ILE A 244 -10.77 -9.54 -14.50
CA ILE A 244 -10.14 -10.69 -13.81
C ILE A 244 -11.14 -11.36 -12.83
N SER A 245 -11.94 -10.56 -12.15
CA SER A 245 -12.99 -11.05 -11.27
C SER A 245 -14.08 -11.77 -12.08
N LYS A 246 -14.56 -11.13 -13.15
CA LYS A 246 -15.66 -11.64 -13.99
C LYS A 246 -15.36 -12.99 -14.63
N ASP A 247 -14.13 -13.25 -15.05
CA ASP A 247 -13.75 -14.53 -15.68
C ASP A 247 -13.29 -15.59 -14.67
N GLY A 248 -13.35 -15.31 -13.37
CA GLY A 248 -13.03 -16.22 -12.29
C GLY A 248 -11.54 -16.42 -12.03
N LYS A 249 -10.65 -15.68 -12.69
CA LYS A 249 -9.21 -15.77 -12.43
C LYS A 249 -8.85 -15.23 -11.04
N MET A 250 -9.53 -14.17 -10.58
CA MET A 250 -9.35 -13.61 -9.24
C MET A 250 -9.66 -14.66 -8.17
N LYS A 251 -10.79 -15.36 -8.30
CA LYS A 251 -11.15 -16.47 -7.42
C LYS A 251 -10.07 -17.56 -7.38
N LYS A 252 -9.50 -17.92 -8.52
CA LYS A 252 -8.41 -18.91 -8.57
C LYS A 252 -7.17 -18.45 -7.82
N ILE A 253 -6.81 -17.16 -7.96
CA ILE A 253 -5.66 -16.57 -7.25
C ILE A 253 -5.96 -16.53 -5.74
N SER A 254 -7.17 -16.10 -5.34
CA SER A 254 -7.60 -16.08 -3.94
C SER A 254 -7.56 -17.47 -3.33
N THR A 255 -8.18 -18.46 -3.97
CA THR A 255 -8.20 -19.86 -3.49
C THR A 255 -6.77 -20.43 -3.34
N LYS A 256 -5.84 -20.07 -4.23
CA LYS A 256 -4.43 -20.52 -4.12
C LYS A 256 -3.79 -20.04 -2.80
N TRP A 257 -4.06 -18.82 -2.37
CA TRP A 257 -3.38 -18.21 -1.23
C TRP A 257 -4.13 -18.40 0.09
N PHE A 258 -5.46 -18.41 0.06
CA PHE A 258 -6.30 -18.42 1.25
C PHE A 258 -7.09 -19.72 1.43
N GLY A 259 -7.19 -20.56 0.39
CA GLY A 259 -8.02 -21.77 0.38
C GLY A 259 -9.46 -21.53 -0.09
N GLU A 260 -9.87 -20.27 -0.17
CA GLU A 260 -11.20 -19.84 -0.60
C GLU A 260 -11.17 -18.48 -1.32
N ASP A 261 -12.29 -18.05 -1.86
CA ASP A 261 -12.41 -16.72 -2.44
C ASP A 261 -12.85 -15.71 -1.38
N ILE A 262 -11.94 -14.84 -0.96
CA ILE A 262 -12.20 -13.77 0.02
C ILE A 262 -12.17 -12.38 -0.64
N THR A 263 -12.21 -12.32 -1.98
CA THR A 263 -12.22 -11.05 -2.71
C THR A 263 -13.62 -10.44 -2.76
N VAL A 264 -13.69 -9.11 -2.84
CA VAL A 264 -14.96 -8.37 -2.84
C VAL A 264 -15.28 -7.67 -4.16
N ILE A 265 -14.35 -7.66 -5.14
CA ILE A 265 -14.60 -7.08 -6.46
C ILE A 265 -15.66 -7.90 -7.19
N GLY A 266 -16.76 -7.22 -7.55
CA GLY A 266 -17.89 -7.86 -8.24
C GLY A 266 -18.85 -8.63 -7.33
N ALA A 267 -18.62 -8.66 -6.02
CA ALA A 267 -19.63 -9.10 -5.07
C ALA A 267 -20.82 -8.12 -5.11
N LYS A 268 -22.04 -8.67 -5.30
CA LYS A 268 -23.30 -7.91 -5.27
C LYS A 268 -23.73 -7.71 -3.82
#